data_e8dd2e8aa7434bd4938bcbb7598ad850
#
_entry.id   e8dd2e8aa7434bd4938bcbb7598ad850
#
_cell.length_a   1.000
_cell.length_b   1.000
_cell.length_c   1.000
_cell.angle_alpha   90.00
_cell.angle_beta   90.00
_cell.angle_gamma   90.00
#
_symmetry.space_group_name_H-M   'P 1'
#
loop_
_entity.id
_entity.type
_entity.pdbx_description
1 polymer ?
#
loop_
_entity_poly.entity_id
_entity_poly.type
_entity_poly.pdbx_seq_one_letter_code
_entity_poly.pdbx_strand_id
1 'polypeptide(L)'
;MLYFSTNNKAPLVNFKDATINGQAPDKGLYFPKNIPVLSPGFIKNIADYSDVAIAYEIIKPYVGDKIHAGMLKKIVEETINFPIPLVPINDTISSLELYHGPTLAFKDVGARFMSRCLGFFVKNQPKKVTVLVATSGDTGGAVANGFYDVPNVEVIILYPSGKVSTVQEKQLTTLGKNIHALEVNGSFDDCQQMVKDIFARAADFTNLFLTSANSINVARWLPQQFYYFFAYKQWADKNNPPVIAVPSGNFGNICAGILAHASGLPIKHFIAACNANDVVPNFFETDIYEPKKAVATISNAMDVGNPSNFVRILEIFNQQTGDLKKLVSAKSVSDDETRATLKKVKDEYNYLLDPHGAVGYNALEKYLQQHPAQKGIVVETAHPVKFFDVVEPIIGSPVAIPQIIQDQLKLKKQSELMENNPEALRDFLMKL
;
A
#
# COMPACT_ATOMS: atom_id res chain seq x y z
N MET A 1 -3.95 -19.90 -11.42
CA MET A 1 -4.90 -18.77 -11.28
C MET A 1 -4.91 -17.95 -12.57
N LEU A 2 -6.10 -17.54 -13.01
CA LEU A 2 -6.29 -16.57 -14.09
C LEU A 2 -6.80 -15.24 -13.51
N TYR A 3 -6.48 -14.16 -14.21
CA TYR A 3 -6.85 -12.79 -13.86
C TYR A 3 -7.61 -12.16 -15.03
N PHE A 4 -8.68 -11.47 -14.74
CA PHE A 4 -9.43 -10.65 -15.70
C PHE A 4 -9.19 -9.16 -15.44
N SER A 5 -9.51 -8.34 -16.40
CA SER A 5 -9.53 -6.88 -16.23
C SER A 5 -10.86 -6.41 -15.66
N THR A 6 -10.85 -5.51 -14.69
CA THR A 6 -12.09 -4.90 -14.15
C THR A 6 -12.91 -4.13 -15.19
N ASN A 7 -12.31 -3.78 -16.34
CA ASN A 7 -13.04 -3.21 -17.48
C ASN A 7 -13.59 -4.27 -18.45
N ASN A 8 -13.28 -5.56 -18.24
CA ASN A 8 -13.81 -6.71 -18.97
C ASN A 8 -13.59 -6.70 -20.51
N LYS A 9 -12.62 -5.92 -21.02
CA LYS A 9 -12.31 -5.81 -22.46
C LYS A 9 -10.92 -6.35 -22.84
N ALA A 10 -10.17 -6.84 -21.85
CA ALA A 10 -8.86 -7.44 -22.07
C ALA A 10 -8.92 -8.97 -21.92
N PRO A 11 -8.00 -9.73 -22.54
CA PRO A 11 -7.95 -11.18 -22.39
C PRO A 11 -7.57 -11.57 -20.96
N LEU A 12 -7.95 -12.80 -20.57
CA LEU A 12 -7.51 -13.40 -19.32
C LEU A 12 -6.00 -13.65 -19.39
N VAL A 13 -5.32 -13.37 -18.27
CA VAL A 13 -3.89 -13.57 -18.12
C VAL A 13 -3.57 -14.39 -16.87
N ASN A 14 -2.36 -14.97 -16.80
CA ASN A 14 -1.87 -15.60 -15.57
C ASN A 14 -1.18 -14.59 -14.64
N PHE A 15 -0.73 -15.03 -13.46
CA PHE A 15 -0.06 -14.17 -12.48
C PHE A 15 1.21 -13.49 -13.02
N LYS A 16 2.03 -14.23 -13.79
CA LYS A 16 3.25 -13.67 -14.40
C LYS A 16 2.93 -12.49 -15.29
N ASP A 17 1.99 -12.65 -16.22
CA ASP A 17 1.63 -11.61 -17.17
C ASP A 17 0.95 -10.43 -16.49
N ALA A 18 0.07 -10.68 -15.50
CA ALA A 18 -0.55 -9.63 -14.70
C ALA A 18 0.48 -8.81 -13.91
N THR A 19 1.53 -9.47 -13.38
CA THR A 19 2.63 -8.80 -12.64
C THR A 19 3.50 -7.98 -13.58
N ILE A 20 3.88 -8.53 -14.73
CA ILE A 20 4.75 -7.87 -15.70
C ILE A 20 4.03 -6.67 -16.34
N ASN A 21 2.78 -6.84 -16.78
CA ASN A 21 2.01 -5.77 -17.41
C ASN A 21 1.59 -4.68 -16.43
N GLY A 22 1.37 -5.03 -15.16
CA GLY A 22 0.92 -4.11 -14.11
C GLY A 22 -0.54 -3.68 -14.24
N GLN A 23 -0.96 -3.25 -15.42
CA GLN A 23 -2.32 -2.85 -15.77
C GLN A 23 -2.76 -3.54 -17.07
N ALA A 24 -4.06 -3.78 -17.21
CA ALA A 24 -4.60 -4.39 -18.41
C ALA A 24 -4.61 -3.39 -19.60
N PRO A 25 -4.55 -3.87 -20.87
CA PRO A 25 -4.53 -3.02 -22.05
C PRO A 25 -5.75 -2.09 -22.19
N ASP A 26 -6.89 -2.51 -21.62
CA ASP A 26 -8.14 -1.73 -21.57
C ASP A 26 -8.17 -0.71 -20.41
N LYS A 27 -7.03 -0.51 -19.72
CA LYS A 27 -6.85 0.35 -18.56
C LYS A 27 -7.58 -0.10 -17.29
N GLY A 28 -8.23 -1.29 -17.29
CA GLY A 28 -8.76 -1.92 -16.10
C GLY A 28 -7.66 -2.49 -15.20
N LEU A 29 -7.99 -2.79 -13.97
CA LEU A 29 -7.08 -3.45 -13.04
C LEU A 29 -7.23 -4.97 -13.14
N TYR A 30 -6.11 -5.69 -13.05
CA TYR A 30 -6.18 -7.15 -12.95
C TYR A 30 -6.79 -7.58 -11.61
N PHE A 31 -7.74 -8.52 -11.70
CA PHE A 31 -8.42 -9.12 -10.56
C PHE A 31 -8.47 -10.64 -10.72
N PRO A 32 -8.28 -11.46 -9.67
CA PRO A 32 -8.32 -12.92 -9.76
C PRO A 32 -9.72 -13.40 -10.14
N LYS A 33 -9.80 -14.35 -11.09
CA LYS A 33 -11.07 -14.91 -11.56
C LYS A 33 -11.88 -15.57 -10.43
N ASN A 34 -11.18 -16.16 -9.46
CA ASN A 34 -11.78 -16.78 -8.29
C ASN A 34 -11.01 -16.30 -7.05
N ILE A 35 -11.70 -16.05 -5.97
CA ILE A 35 -11.09 -15.78 -4.65
C ILE A 35 -10.89 -17.13 -3.97
N PRO A 36 -9.62 -17.54 -3.68
CA PRO A 36 -9.36 -18.78 -2.98
C PRO A 36 -9.89 -18.74 -1.55
N VAL A 37 -10.60 -19.79 -1.14
CA VAL A 37 -11.08 -19.94 0.24
C VAL A 37 -10.12 -20.87 0.98
N LEU A 38 -9.63 -20.41 2.13
CA LEU A 38 -8.73 -21.17 3.00
C LEU A 38 -9.54 -22.18 3.84
N SER A 39 -8.91 -23.31 4.19
CA SER A 39 -9.62 -24.32 4.98
C SER A 39 -9.95 -23.80 6.38
N PRO A 40 -11.14 -24.10 6.92
CA PRO A 40 -11.50 -23.74 8.29
C PRO A 40 -10.52 -24.24 9.34
N GLY A 41 -9.90 -25.41 9.11
CA GLY A 41 -8.86 -25.97 9.97
C GLY A 41 -7.60 -25.12 9.99
N PHE A 42 -7.18 -24.55 8.86
CA PHE A 42 -6.05 -23.62 8.81
C PHE A 42 -6.34 -22.34 9.61
N ILE A 43 -7.50 -21.74 9.41
CA ILE A 43 -7.90 -20.52 10.13
C ILE A 43 -8.00 -20.76 11.64
N LYS A 44 -8.59 -21.89 12.04
CA LYS A 44 -8.74 -22.24 13.47
C LYS A 44 -7.39 -22.41 14.17
N ASN A 45 -6.43 -22.99 13.49
CA ASN A 45 -5.10 -23.30 14.04
C ASN A 45 -4.02 -22.30 13.60
N ILE A 46 -4.41 -21.10 13.18
CA ILE A 46 -3.48 -20.12 12.59
C ILE A 46 -2.34 -19.72 13.54
N ALA A 47 -2.56 -19.80 14.85
CA ALA A 47 -1.56 -19.48 15.87
C ALA A 47 -0.36 -20.48 15.85
N ASP A 48 -0.55 -21.70 15.35
CA ASP A 48 0.46 -22.74 15.31
C ASP A 48 1.43 -22.60 14.11
N TYR A 49 1.08 -21.77 13.14
CA TYR A 49 1.90 -21.56 11.93
C TYR A 49 2.86 -20.39 12.09
N SER A 50 4.05 -20.50 11.48
CA SER A 50 4.93 -19.33 11.33
C SER A 50 4.34 -18.32 10.35
N ASP A 51 4.74 -17.05 10.46
CA ASP A 51 4.26 -15.99 9.55
C ASP A 51 4.60 -16.30 8.09
N VAL A 52 5.77 -16.89 7.82
CA VAL A 52 6.17 -17.37 6.49
C VAL A 52 5.21 -18.45 5.98
N ALA A 53 4.83 -19.43 6.83
CA ALA A 53 3.90 -20.49 6.45
C ALA A 53 2.50 -19.91 6.14
N ILE A 54 2.03 -18.98 6.97
CA ILE A 54 0.76 -18.28 6.75
C ILE A 54 0.78 -17.53 5.42
N ALA A 55 1.78 -16.68 5.20
CA ALA A 55 1.90 -15.89 3.99
C ALA A 55 2.03 -16.76 2.73
N TYR A 56 2.77 -17.88 2.81
CA TYR A 56 2.89 -18.84 1.72
C TYR A 56 1.55 -19.47 1.35
N GLU A 57 0.79 -19.96 2.32
CA GLU A 57 -0.52 -20.60 2.08
C GLU A 57 -1.54 -19.60 1.50
N ILE A 58 -1.49 -18.33 1.91
CA ILE A 58 -2.35 -17.27 1.39
C ILE A 58 -2.02 -16.96 -0.08
N ILE A 59 -0.72 -16.79 -0.41
CA ILE A 59 -0.34 -16.26 -1.72
C ILE A 59 -0.23 -17.34 -2.80
N LYS A 60 0.09 -18.57 -2.42
CA LYS A 60 0.29 -19.71 -3.33
C LYS A 60 -0.84 -19.90 -4.34
N PRO A 61 -2.14 -19.90 -3.98
CA PRO A 61 -3.21 -20.09 -4.95
C PRO A 61 -3.33 -18.94 -5.95
N TYR A 62 -2.93 -17.72 -5.58
CA TYR A 62 -2.92 -16.57 -6.49
C TYR A 62 -1.79 -16.63 -7.50
N VAL A 63 -0.61 -17.07 -7.09
CA VAL A 63 0.57 -17.21 -7.97
C VAL A 63 0.41 -18.42 -8.92
N GLY A 64 -0.23 -19.48 -8.45
CA GLY A 64 -0.44 -20.72 -9.21
C GLY A 64 0.89 -21.44 -9.51
N ASP A 65 1.03 -21.91 -10.74
CA ASP A 65 2.20 -22.66 -11.23
C ASP A 65 3.34 -21.79 -11.77
N LYS A 66 3.20 -20.46 -11.75
CA LYS A 66 4.17 -19.54 -12.41
C LYS A 66 5.46 -19.35 -11.61
N ILE A 67 5.45 -19.67 -10.33
CA ILE A 67 6.63 -19.74 -9.47
C ILE A 67 6.59 -21.07 -8.74
N HIS A 68 7.65 -21.90 -8.86
CA HIS A 68 7.69 -23.18 -8.17
C HIS A 68 7.78 -23.02 -6.65
N ALA A 69 7.28 -24.00 -5.90
CA ALA A 69 7.07 -23.92 -4.45
C ALA A 69 8.29 -23.44 -3.65
N GLY A 70 9.48 -23.98 -3.92
CA GLY A 70 10.71 -23.59 -3.21
C GLY A 70 11.09 -22.12 -3.43
N MET A 71 10.91 -21.61 -4.66
CA MET A 71 11.18 -20.19 -4.96
C MET A 71 10.13 -19.29 -4.34
N LEU A 72 8.84 -19.66 -4.40
CA LEU A 72 7.78 -18.87 -3.79
C LEU A 72 7.99 -18.76 -2.27
N LYS A 73 8.39 -19.85 -1.60
CA LYS A 73 8.71 -19.84 -0.18
C LYS A 73 9.86 -18.87 0.12
N LYS A 74 10.94 -18.91 -0.68
CA LYS A 74 12.07 -17.96 -0.57
C LYS A 74 11.63 -16.51 -0.76
N ILE A 75 10.78 -16.25 -1.77
CA ILE A 75 10.23 -14.90 -2.01
C ILE A 75 9.44 -14.41 -0.78
N VAL A 76 8.62 -15.27 -0.19
CA VAL A 76 7.85 -14.93 1.01
C VAL A 76 8.78 -14.65 2.21
N GLU A 77 9.77 -15.52 2.45
CA GLU A 77 10.77 -15.35 3.51
C GLU A 77 11.51 -14.01 3.40
N GLU A 78 11.92 -13.66 2.18
CA GLU A 78 12.58 -12.37 1.92
C GLU A 78 11.62 -11.17 2.06
N THR A 79 10.33 -11.38 1.81
CA THR A 79 9.32 -10.31 1.84
C THR A 79 8.98 -9.88 3.27
N ILE A 80 8.83 -10.83 4.19
CA ILE A 80 8.34 -10.61 5.57
C ILE A 80 9.39 -10.94 6.63
N ASN A 81 10.63 -10.50 6.44
CA ASN A 81 11.74 -10.75 7.38
C ASN A 81 11.84 -9.69 8.49
N PHE A 82 10.76 -9.03 8.83
CA PHE A 82 10.62 -8.07 9.92
C PHE A 82 9.28 -8.27 10.65
N PRO A 83 9.16 -7.87 11.93
CA PRO A 83 7.97 -8.08 12.72
C PRO A 83 6.78 -7.24 12.23
N ILE A 84 5.57 -7.74 12.45
CA ILE A 84 4.30 -7.03 12.26
C ILE A 84 3.47 -7.24 13.53
N PRO A 85 3.80 -6.51 14.62
CA PRO A 85 3.19 -6.72 15.92
C PRO A 85 1.80 -6.10 16.01
N LEU A 86 0.96 -6.71 16.84
CA LEU A 86 -0.29 -6.16 17.32
C LEU A 86 -0.08 -5.62 18.76
N VAL A 87 -0.03 -4.30 18.90
CA VAL A 87 0.32 -3.60 20.13
C VAL A 87 -0.94 -3.02 20.78
N PRO A 88 -1.27 -3.34 22.05
CA PRO A 88 -2.39 -2.72 22.74
C PRO A 88 -2.14 -1.21 22.95
N ILE A 89 -3.12 -0.37 22.60
CA ILE A 89 -3.11 1.06 22.96
C ILE A 89 -3.91 1.26 24.24
N ASN A 90 -5.09 0.63 24.32
CA ASN A 90 -5.95 0.63 25.49
C ASN A 90 -6.76 -0.68 25.57
N ASP A 91 -7.75 -0.77 26.46
CA ASP A 91 -8.55 -1.98 26.69
C ASP A 91 -9.40 -2.42 25.49
N THR A 92 -9.66 -1.52 24.54
CA THR A 92 -10.57 -1.76 23.40
C THR A 92 -9.90 -1.64 22.03
N ILE A 93 -8.77 -0.94 21.94
CA ILE A 93 -8.08 -0.65 20.67
C ILE A 93 -6.64 -1.14 20.73
N SER A 94 -6.26 -1.93 19.73
CA SER A 94 -4.87 -2.31 19.46
C SER A 94 -4.40 -1.71 18.14
N SER A 95 -3.10 -1.42 18.03
CA SER A 95 -2.44 -1.00 16.79
C SER A 95 -1.81 -2.18 16.09
N LEU A 96 -2.07 -2.36 14.82
CA LEU A 96 -1.29 -3.25 13.96
C LEU A 96 -0.18 -2.43 13.30
N GLU A 97 1.04 -2.57 13.80
CA GLU A 97 2.18 -1.77 13.34
C GLU A 97 2.82 -2.36 12.08
N LEU A 98 2.60 -1.72 10.94
CA LEU A 98 3.08 -2.18 9.63
C LEU A 98 4.39 -1.51 9.18
N TYR A 99 5.07 -0.81 10.07
CA TYR A 99 6.18 0.08 9.76
C TYR A 99 7.56 -0.41 10.25
N HIS A 100 7.71 -1.69 10.57
CA HIS A 100 9.00 -2.24 11.01
C HIS A 100 9.88 -2.74 9.86
N GLY A 101 9.46 -2.53 8.63
CA GLY A 101 10.25 -2.82 7.44
C GLY A 101 11.32 -1.76 7.15
N PRO A 102 12.16 -1.98 6.13
CA PRO A 102 13.34 -1.15 5.85
C PRO A 102 13.04 0.32 5.52
N THR A 103 11.83 0.64 5.04
CA THR A 103 11.45 2.02 4.75
C THR A 103 10.43 2.59 5.74
N LEU A 104 10.16 1.85 6.81
CA LEU A 104 9.24 2.25 7.88
C LEU A 104 7.84 2.58 7.36
N ALA A 105 7.34 1.79 6.41
CA ALA A 105 5.99 1.91 5.87
C ALA A 105 5.42 0.54 5.47
N PHE A 106 4.09 0.38 5.59
CA PHE A 106 3.40 -0.85 5.19
C PHE A 106 3.68 -1.26 3.73
N LYS A 107 4.06 -0.31 2.91
CA LYS A 107 4.32 -0.51 1.48
C LYS A 107 5.53 -1.41 1.21
N ASP A 108 6.38 -1.66 2.20
CA ASP A 108 7.55 -2.54 2.08
C ASP A 108 7.17 -3.97 1.65
N VAL A 109 6.16 -4.58 2.27
CA VAL A 109 5.73 -5.95 1.94
C VAL A 109 5.35 -6.07 0.46
N GLY A 110 4.48 -5.16 -0.02
CA GLY A 110 4.06 -5.18 -1.42
C GLY A 110 5.21 -4.94 -2.40
N ALA A 111 6.10 -3.98 -2.10
CA ALA A 111 7.24 -3.66 -2.96
C ALA A 111 8.26 -4.80 -3.02
N ARG A 112 8.59 -5.40 -1.88
CA ARG A 112 9.52 -6.54 -1.77
C ARG A 112 8.97 -7.78 -2.48
N PHE A 113 7.70 -8.13 -2.27
CA PHE A 113 7.09 -9.26 -2.96
C PHE A 113 7.08 -9.07 -4.48
N MET A 114 6.62 -7.89 -4.95
CA MET A 114 6.59 -7.59 -6.37
C MET A 114 7.99 -7.64 -6.99
N SER A 115 8.99 -7.04 -6.35
CA SER A 115 10.35 -6.98 -6.90
C SER A 115 10.98 -8.36 -7.07
N ARG A 116 10.76 -9.27 -6.11
CA ARG A 116 11.24 -10.65 -6.18
C ARG A 116 10.50 -11.45 -7.26
N CYS A 117 9.18 -11.30 -7.36
CA CYS A 117 8.41 -11.94 -8.42
C CYS A 117 8.82 -11.42 -9.80
N LEU A 118 8.92 -10.10 -9.96
CA LEU A 118 9.31 -9.50 -11.23
C LEU A 118 10.74 -9.90 -11.61
N GLY A 119 11.71 -9.80 -10.68
CA GLY A 119 13.08 -10.24 -10.91
C GLY A 119 13.18 -11.71 -11.34
N PHE A 120 12.38 -12.60 -10.70
CA PHE A 120 12.30 -14.00 -11.12
C PHE A 120 11.77 -14.16 -12.55
N PHE A 121 10.74 -13.41 -12.92
CA PHE A 121 10.11 -13.52 -14.23
C PHE A 121 10.97 -12.94 -15.37
N VAL A 122 11.76 -11.89 -15.09
CA VAL A 122 12.49 -11.16 -16.12
C VAL A 122 13.98 -11.43 -16.18
N LYS A 123 14.50 -12.26 -15.28
CA LYS A 123 15.95 -12.56 -15.17
C LYS A 123 16.63 -12.91 -16.50
N ASN A 124 15.93 -13.63 -17.38
CA ASN A 124 16.45 -14.10 -18.67
C ASN A 124 15.74 -13.43 -19.86
N GLN A 125 15.06 -12.31 -19.67
CA GLN A 125 14.41 -11.58 -20.76
C GLN A 125 15.47 -10.74 -21.51
N PRO A 126 15.36 -10.63 -22.86
CA PRO A 126 16.32 -9.86 -23.64
C PRO A 126 16.18 -8.34 -23.44
N LYS A 127 14.98 -7.87 -23.07
CA LYS A 127 14.72 -6.45 -22.81
C LYS A 127 14.76 -6.15 -21.30
N LYS A 128 15.37 -5.02 -20.94
CA LYS A 128 15.27 -4.51 -19.57
C LYS A 128 13.83 -4.11 -19.24
N VAL A 129 13.42 -4.42 -18.02
CA VAL A 129 12.14 -3.95 -17.50
C VAL A 129 12.36 -2.63 -16.78
N THR A 130 11.66 -1.60 -17.21
CA THR A 130 11.70 -0.27 -16.60
C THR A 130 10.42 -0.02 -15.81
N VAL A 131 10.58 0.07 -14.51
CA VAL A 131 9.51 0.36 -13.56
C VAL A 131 9.37 1.85 -13.40
N LEU A 132 8.24 2.42 -13.84
CA LEU A 132 7.91 3.84 -13.64
C LEU A 132 7.01 4.02 -12.43
N VAL A 133 7.37 4.94 -11.55
CA VAL A 133 6.64 5.25 -10.31
C VAL A 133 6.53 6.75 -10.11
N ALA A 134 5.32 7.28 -10.06
CA ALA A 134 5.06 8.59 -9.47
C ALA A 134 4.75 8.40 -7.98
N THR A 135 5.34 9.25 -7.12
CA THR A 135 5.20 9.11 -5.67
C THR A 135 5.08 10.44 -4.95
N SER A 136 4.31 10.45 -3.85
CA SER A 136 4.28 11.51 -2.84
C SER A 136 5.18 11.19 -1.63
N GLY A 137 6.04 10.15 -1.71
CA GLY A 137 6.99 9.78 -0.67
C GLY A 137 7.09 8.27 -0.44
N ASP A 138 6.24 7.69 0.42
CA ASP A 138 6.34 6.31 0.90
C ASP A 138 6.37 5.23 -0.18
N THR A 139 5.56 5.38 -1.23
CA THR A 139 5.53 4.40 -2.32
C THR A 139 6.86 4.33 -3.03
N GLY A 140 7.45 5.49 -3.32
CA GLY A 140 8.76 5.57 -3.96
C GLY A 140 9.86 4.97 -3.10
N GLY A 141 9.92 5.31 -1.79
CA GLY A 141 10.90 4.74 -0.86
C GLY A 141 10.82 3.22 -0.77
N ALA A 142 9.61 2.66 -0.64
CA ALA A 142 9.40 1.21 -0.61
C ALA A 142 9.78 0.54 -1.94
N VAL A 143 9.46 1.16 -3.09
CA VAL A 143 9.85 0.65 -4.41
C VAL A 143 11.37 0.75 -4.59
N ALA A 144 11.99 1.88 -4.28
CA ALA A 144 13.43 2.07 -4.36
C ALA A 144 14.17 0.99 -3.57
N ASN A 145 13.81 0.79 -2.30
CA ASN A 145 14.42 -0.22 -1.45
C ASN A 145 14.12 -1.65 -1.96
N GLY A 146 12.85 -1.94 -2.28
CA GLY A 146 12.43 -3.27 -2.69
C GLY A 146 13.08 -3.75 -3.99
N PHE A 147 13.33 -2.85 -4.94
CA PHE A 147 13.91 -3.13 -6.25
C PHE A 147 15.41 -2.85 -6.35
N TYR A 148 16.04 -2.36 -5.26
CA TYR A 148 17.47 -2.08 -5.27
C TYR A 148 18.28 -3.31 -5.67
N ASP A 149 19.14 -3.15 -6.68
CA ASP A 149 20.03 -4.18 -7.20
C ASP A 149 19.32 -5.42 -7.77
N VAL A 150 18.06 -5.29 -8.19
CA VAL A 150 17.34 -6.38 -8.88
C VAL A 150 17.81 -6.48 -10.33
N PRO A 151 18.37 -7.65 -10.74
CA PRO A 151 18.93 -7.81 -12.08
C PRO A 151 17.87 -7.58 -13.18
N ASN A 152 18.26 -6.95 -14.27
CA ASN A 152 17.44 -6.67 -15.46
C ASN A 152 16.23 -5.76 -15.20
N VAL A 153 16.23 -5.01 -14.09
CA VAL A 153 15.19 -4.04 -13.74
C VAL A 153 15.81 -2.66 -13.50
N GLU A 154 15.33 -1.65 -14.20
CA GLU A 154 15.57 -0.23 -13.90
C GLU A 154 14.34 0.37 -13.23
N VAL A 155 14.53 1.26 -12.27
CA VAL A 155 13.43 1.92 -11.54
C VAL A 155 13.59 3.42 -11.68
N ILE A 156 12.57 4.05 -12.24
CA ILE A 156 12.50 5.50 -12.43
C ILE A 156 11.41 6.05 -11.52
N ILE A 157 11.82 6.87 -10.55
CA ILE A 157 10.92 7.42 -9.53
C ILE A 157 10.78 8.91 -9.75
N LEU A 158 9.57 9.36 -10.07
CA LEU A 158 9.23 10.77 -10.17
C LEU A 158 8.63 11.24 -8.85
N TYR A 159 9.15 12.31 -8.28
CA TYR A 159 8.60 12.92 -7.07
C TYR A 159 8.61 14.45 -7.18
N PRO A 160 7.64 15.16 -6.56
CA PRO A 160 7.54 16.61 -6.66
C PRO A 160 8.60 17.29 -5.78
N SER A 161 9.33 18.22 -6.36
CA SER A 161 10.38 19.00 -5.68
C SER A 161 9.84 19.73 -4.46
N GLY A 162 10.50 19.55 -3.32
CA GLY A 162 10.16 20.22 -2.06
C GLY A 162 8.81 19.83 -1.43
N LYS A 163 8.15 18.76 -1.91
CA LYS A 163 6.81 18.36 -1.44
C LYS A 163 6.77 16.95 -0.82
N VAL A 164 7.92 16.37 -0.53
CA VAL A 164 8.09 15.14 0.25
C VAL A 164 8.88 15.47 1.51
N SER A 165 8.67 14.72 2.60
CA SER A 165 9.43 14.97 3.84
C SER A 165 10.92 14.65 3.65
N THR A 166 11.78 15.25 4.47
CA THR A 166 13.24 15.01 4.42
C THR A 166 13.58 13.51 4.52
N VAL A 167 12.89 12.77 5.38
CA VAL A 167 13.09 11.32 5.52
C VAL A 167 12.70 10.58 4.26
N GLN A 168 11.52 10.89 3.71
CA GLN A 168 11.04 10.29 2.48
C GLN A 168 11.96 10.57 1.30
N GLU A 169 12.42 11.83 1.14
CA GLU A 169 13.34 12.20 0.07
C GLU A 169 14.64 11.41 0.15
N LYS A 170 15.24 11.27 1.33
CA LYS A 170 16.44 10.45 1.51
C LYS A 170 16.21 8.98 1.16
N GLN A 171 15.05 8.43 1.48
CA GLN A 171 14.70 7.05 1.10
C GLN A 171 14.57 6.85 -0.42
N LEU A 172 14.22 7.88 -1.17
CA LEU A 172 14.14 7.84 -2.62
C LEU A 172 15.50 8.02 -3.30
N THR A 173 16.36 8.86 -2.75
CA THR A 173 17.44 9.51 -3.51
C THR A 173 18.85 9.06 -3.14
N THR A 174 19.00 8.13 -2.19
CA THR A 174 20.34 7.77 -1.68
C THR A 174 20.88 6.42 -2.14
N LEU A 175 20.11 5.67 -2.94
CA LEU A 175 20.46 4.28 -3.28
C LEU A 175 21.35 4.16 -4.52
N GLY A 176 21.08 4.87 -5.60
CA GLY A 176 21.83 4.75 -6.86
C GLY A 176 21.65 3.39 -7.56
N LYS A 177 22.65 2.93 -8.30
CA LYS A 177 22.63 1.75 -9.18
C LYS A 177 21.45 1.80 -10.17
N ASN A 178 20.53 0.83 -10.09
CA ASN A 178 19.36 0.71 -10.93
C ASN A 178 18.17 1.59 -10.46
N ILE A 179 18.37 2.45 -9.46
CA ILE A 179 17.33 3.36 -8.94
C ILE A 179 17.66 4.79 -9.38
N HIS A 180 16.80 5.38 -10.18
CA HIS A 180 16.90 6.73 -10.70
C HIS A 180 15.80 7.60 -10.11
N ALA A 181 16.18 8.61 -9.34
CA ALA A 181 15.25 9.54 -8.72
C ALA A 181 15.19 10.84 -9.54
N LEU A 182 14.03 11.17 -10.07
CA LEU A 182 13.77 12.38 -10.85
C LEU A 182 12.93 13.34 -10.00
N GLU A 183 13.54 14.46 -9.66
CA GLU A 183 12.93 15.53 -8.90
C GLU A 183 12.21 16.48 -9.84
N VAL A 184 10.88 16.41 -9.89
CA VAL A 184 10.07 17.15 -10.85
C VAL A 184 9.70 18.53 -10.28
N ASN A 185 9.94 19.57 -11.05
CA ASN A 185 9.48 20.92 -10.74
C ASN A 185 7.97 21.04 -11.01
N GLY A 186 7.17 20.46 -10.11
CA GLY A 186 5.72 20.36 -10.27
C GLY A 186 5.01 19.86 -9.02
N SER A 187 3.82 19.30 -9.23
CA SER A 187 3.00 18.63 -8.21
C SER A 187 3.09 17.09 -8.34
N PHE A 188 2.50 16.39 -7.37
CA PHE A 188 2.35 14.92 -7.47
C PHE A 188 1.47 14.52 -8.67
N ASP A 189 0.40 15.30 -8.93
CA ASP A 189 -0.47 15.06 -10.07
C ASP A 189 0.29 15.23 -11.40
N ASP A 190 1.22 16.19 -11.47
CA ASP A 190 2.11 16.36 -12.64
C ASP A 190 3.01 15.14 -12.84
N CYS A 191 3.63 14.64 -11.77
CA CYS A 191 4.43 13.40 -11.84
C CYS A 191 3.58 12.22 -12.33
N GLN A 192 2.35 12.09 -11.85
CA GLN A 192 1.44 11.04 -12.31
C GLN A 192 1.06 11.21 -13.78
N GLN A 193 0.81 12.45 -14.22
CA GLN A 193 0.46 12.72 -15.60
C GLN A 193 1.62 12.41 -16.54
N MET A 194 2.85 12.82 -16.21
CA MET A 194 4.04 12.47 -16.99
C MET A 194 4.19 10.96 -17.15
N VAL A 195 3.99 10.18 -16.08
CA VAL A 195 4.03 8.71 -16.15
C VAL A 195 2.93 8.15 -17.04
N LYS A 196 1.69 8.66 -16.95
CA LYS A 196 0.57 8.25 -17.82
C LYS A 196 0.85 8.54 -19.28
N ASP A 197 1.44 9.69 -19.60
CA ASP A 197 1.77 10.10 -20.97
C ASP A 197 2.85 9.17 -21.56
N ILE A 198 3.84 8.77 -20.79
CA ILE A 198 4.83 7.77 -21.22
C ILE A 198 4.18 6.40 -21.47
N PHE A 199 3.29 5.94 -20.57
CA PHE A 199 2.56 4.68 -20.82
C PHE A 199 1.68 4.72 -22.07
N ALA A 200 1.06 5.87 -22.38
CA ALA A 200 0.27 6.05 -23.59
C ALA A 200 1.13 5.93 -24.87
N ARG A 201 2.44 6.18 -24.76
CA ARG A 201 3.44 6.12 -25.84
C ARG A 201 4.39 4.94 -25.68
N ALA A 202 4.00 3.88 -24.95
CA ALA A 202 4.88 2.73 -24.68
C ALA A 202 5.43 2.07 -25.96
N ALA A 203 4.72 2.17 -27.09
CA ALA A 203 5.17 1.65 -28.39
C ALA A 203 6.43 2.36 -28.94
N ASP A 204 6.73 3.58 -28.48
CA ASP A 204 7.93 4.32 -28.89
C ASP A 204 9.23 3.70 -28.35
N PHE A 205 9.12 2.87 -27.30
CA PHE A 205 10.26 2.27 -26.59
C PHE A 205 10.49 0.83 -27.02
N THR A 206 11.26 0.65 -28.12
CA THR A 206 11.55 -0.70 -28.66
C THR A 206 12.49 -1.53 -27.79
N ASN A 207 13.38 -0.87 -27.02
CA ASN A 207 14.40 -1.52 -26.22
C ASN A 207 14.00 -1.71 -24.74
N LEU A 208 12.93 -1.06 -24.28
CA LEU A 208 12.45 -1.10 -22.91
C LEU A 208 11.11 -1.82 -22.82
N PHE A 209 10.87 -2.44 -21.68
CA PHE A 209 9.54 -2.92 -21.31
C PHE A 209 9.05 -2.11 -20.09
N LEU A 210 8.07 -1.24 -20.31
CA LEU A 210 7.55 -0.35 -19.26
C LEU A 210 6.51 -1.06 -18.39
N THR A 211 6.64 -0.94 -17.09
CA THR A 211 5.65 -1.39 -16.11
C THR A 211 5.53 -0.42 -14.93
N SER A 212 4.50 -0.57 -14.13
CA SER A 212 4.28 0.26 -12.93
C SER A 212 4.34 -0.57 -11.66
N ALA A 213 5.02 -0.03 -10.64
CA ALA A 213 5.03 -0.60 -9.29
C ALA A 213 4.08 0.13 -8.32
N ASN A 214 3.06 0.83 -8.81
CA ASN A 214 2.02 1.42 -7.97
C ASN A 214 1.03 0.34 -7.45
N SER A 215 0.11 0.70 -6.57
CA SER A 215 -0.86 -0.22 -5.95
C SER A 215 -1.84 -0.89 -6.92
N ILE A 216 -1.87 -0.44 -8.17
CA ILE A 216 -2.64 -1.06 -9.26
C ILE A 216 -2.12 -2.45 -9.64
N ASN A 217 -0.81 -2.72 -9.45
CA ASN A 217 -0.22 -4.01 -9.76
C ASN A 217 -0.64 -5.09 -8.74
N VAL A 218 -1.08 -6.25 -9.23
CA VAL A 218 -1.53 -7.37 -8.38
C VAL A 218 -0.45 -7.87 -7.43
N ALA A 219 0.81 -7.89 -7.86
CA ALA A 219 1.92 -8.33 -7.01
C ALA A 219 2.26 -7.32 -5.88
N ARG A 220 1.80 -6.06 -5.99
CA ARG A 220 1.84 -5.07 -4.92
C ARG A 220 0.65 -5.20 -3.97
N TRP A 221 -0.51 -5.54 -4.51
CA TRP A 221 -1.77 -5.55 -3.78
C TRP A 221 -1.99 -6.86 -3.01
N LEU A 222 -1.86 -8.02 -3.66
CA LEU A 222 -2.20 -9.32 -3.07
C LEU A 222 -1.47 -9.64 -1.76
N PRO A 223 -0.14 -9.37 -1.58
CA PRO A 223 0.56 -9.71 -0.34
C PRO A 223 0.14 -8.84 0.86
N GLN A 224 -0.58 -7.75 0.66
CA GLN A 224 -1.12 -6.95 1.76
C GLN A 224 -2.18 -7.70 2.58
N GLN A 225 -2.74 -8.79 2.08
CA GLN A 225 -3.59 -9.69 2.86
C GLN A 225 -2.87 -10.24 4.10
N PHE A 226 -1.55 -10.46 4.03
CA PHE A 226 -0.75 -11.01 5.12
C PHE A 226 -0.97 -10.27 6.44
N TYR A 227 -1.07 -8.95 6.41
CA TYR A 227 -1.28 -8.10 7.59
C TYR A 227 -2.48 -8.52 8.42
N TYR A 228 -3.59 -8.81 7.75
CA TYR A 228 -4.86 -9.16 8.39
C TYR A 228 -4.82 -10.56 9.01
N PHE A 229 -4.14 -11.50 8.37
CA PHE A 229 -3.91 -12.82 8.93
C PHE A 229 -2.97 -12.78 10.12
N PHE A 230 -1.91 -11.95 10.07
CA PHE A 230 -1.00 -11.75 11.21
C PHE A 230 -1.69 -11.03 12.37
N ALA A 231 -2.56 -10.05 12.09
CA ALA A 231 -3.41 -9.43 13.09
C ALA A 231 -4.30 -10.46 13.76
N TYR A 232 -5.02 -11.26 12.97
CA TYR A 232 -5.91 -12.29 13.50
C TYR A 232 -5.14 -13.39 14.25
N LYS A 233 -3.96 -13.80 13.78
CA LYS A 233 -3.08 -14.72 14.52
C LYS A 233 -2.84 -14.25 15.95
N GLN A 234 -2.56 -12.96 16.14
CA GLN A 234 -2.25 -12.32 17.41
C GLN A 234 -3.51 -11.90 18.21
N TRP A 235 -4.67 -11.82 17.58
CA TRP A 235 -5.93 -11.44 18.24
C TRP A 235 -6.35 -12.49 19.27
N ALA A 236 -6.51 -12.09 20.52
CA ALA A 236 -6.75 -13.04 21.62
C ALA A 236 -8.17 -13.63 21.61
N ASP A 237 -9.19 -12.80 21.39
CA ASP A 237 -10.60 -13.21 21.43
C ASP A 237 -11.12 -13.70 20.06
N LYS A 238 -10.86 -14.96 19.76
CA LYS A 238 -11.30 -15.57 18.49
C LYS A 238 -12.82 -15.71 18.36
N ASN A 239 -13.56 -15.68 19.47
CA ASN A 239 -15.02 -15.75 19.44
C ASN A 239 -15.67 -14.40 19.07
N ASN A 240 -14.96 -13.30 19.31
CA ASN A 240 -15.36 -11.96 18.92
C ASN A 240 -14.32 -11.36 17.98
N PRO A 241 -14.44 -11.60 16.66
CA PRO A 241 -13.51 -11.08 15.66
C PRO A 241 -13.41 -9.55 15.70
N PRO A 242 -12.24 -8.96 15.39
CA PRO A 242 -12.03 -7.52 15.52
C PRO A 242 -12.79 -6.70 14.49
N VAL A 243 -13.11 -5.47 14.85
CA VAL A 243 -13.36 -4.37 13.91
C VAL A 243 -12.01 -3.82 13.46
N ILE A 244 -11.79 -3.59 12.17
CA ILE A 244 -10.50 -3.09 11.67
C ILE A 244 -10.69 -1.75 10.97
N ALA A 245 -10.09 -0.69 11.51
CA ALA A 245 -10.02 0.60 10.86
C ALA A 245 -8.73 0.73 10.05
N VAL A 246 -8.87 1.06 8.77
CA VAL A 246 -7.77 1.13 7.82
C VAL A 246 -7.68 2.54 7.23
N PRO A 247 -6.56 3.26 7.45
CA PRO A 247 -6.28 4.51 6.75
C PRO A 247 -6.34 4.29 5.23
N SER A 248 -7.24 5.00 4.54
CA SER A 248 -7.64 4.66 3.18
C SER A 248 -7.56 5.87 2.24
N GLY A 249 -6.48 5.96 1.44
CA GLY A 249 -6.38 6.88 0.31
C GLY A 249 -6.68 6.17 -1.00
N ASN A 250 -5.76 5.34 -1.49
CA ASN A 250 -5.94 4.58 -2.74
C ASN A 250 -6.65 3.23 -2.57
N PHE A 251 -7.13 2.92 -1.36
CA PHE A 251 -7.93 1.74 -1.00
C PHE A 251 -7.26 0.38 -1.23
N GLY A 252 -5.98 0.33 -1.51
CA GLY A 252 -5.26 -0.94 -1.74
C GLY A 252 -5.19 -1.81 -0.49
N ASN A 253 -4.87 -1.22 0.66
CA ASN A 253 -4.71 -1.93 1.93
C ASN A 253 -6.04 -2.52 2.41
N ILE A 254 -7.08 -1.69 2.56
CA ILE A 254 -8.40 -2.18 2.98
C ILE A 254 -8.98 -3.20 1.99
N CYS A 255 -8.78 -3.01 0.68
CA CYS A 255 -9.18 -3.99 -0.34
C CYS A 255 -8.54 -5.36 -0.11
N ALA A 256 -7.26 -5.39 0.28
CA ALA A 256 -6.57 -6.64 0.63
C ALA A 256 -7.14 -7.27 1.92
N GLY A 257 -7.56 -6.47 2.89
CA GLY A 257 -8.26 -6.94 4.09
C GLY A 257 -9.62 -7.56 3.78
N ILE A 258 -10.40 -6.90 2.94
CA ILE A 258 -11.70 -7.41 2.49
C ILE A 258 -11.51 -8.71 1.68
N LEU A 259 -10.47 -8.78 0.84
CA LEU A 259 -10.11 -10.00 0.12
C LEU A 259 -9.72 -11.14 1.08
N ALA A 260 -8.98 -10.85 2.16
CA ALA A 260 -8.65 -11.82 3.20
C ALA A 260 -9.93 -12.34 3.90
N HIS A 261 -10.89 -11.46 4.19
CA HIS A 261 -12.19 -11.86 4.73
C HIS A 261 -12.96 -12.76 3.75
N ALA A 262 -13.01 -12.40 2.47
CA ALA A 262 -13.63 -13.22 1.43
C ALA A 262 -12.93 -14.60 1.27
N SER A 263 -11.65 -14.70 1.66
CA SER A 263 -10.90 -15.96 1.72
C SER A 263 -11.16 -16.77 3.01
N GLY A 264 -12.06 -16.31 3.88
CA GLY A 264 -12.48 -17.01 5.09
C GLY A 264 -11.90 -16.47 6.40
N LEU A 265 -11.15 -15.36 6.39
CA LEU A 265 -10.63 -14.76 7.63
C LEU A 265 -11.77 -14.12 8.43
N PRO A 266 -11.96 -14.46 9.73
CA PRO A 266 -13.00 -13.85 10.55
C PRO A 266 -12.67 -12.41 10.92
N ILE A 267 -13.44 -11.47 10.36
CA ILE A 267 -13.41 -10.04 10.68
C ILE A 267 -14.84 -9.58 10.91
N LYS A 268 -15.06 -8.80 11.94
CA LYS A 268 -16.39 -8.32 12.31
C LYS A 268 -16.88 -7.21 11.38
N HIS A 269 -16.02 -6.23 11.12
CA HIS A 269 -16.35 -5.06 10.32
C HIS A 269 -15.07 -4.33 9.89
N PHE A 270 -15.10 -3.66 8.73
CA PHE A 270 -14.05 -2.78 8.28
C PHE A 270 -14.50 -1.33 8.32
N ILE A 271 -13.60 -0.43 8.70
CA ILE A 271 -13.80 1.01 8.61
C ILE A 271 -12.78 1.58 7.64
N ALA A 272 -13.25 2.07 6.50
CA ALA A 272 -12.43 2.86 5.59
C ALA A 272 -12.28 4.27 6.18
N ALA A 273 -11.15 4.52 6.84
CA ALA A 273 -10.87 5.81 7.47
C ALA A 273 -10.19 6.73 6.44
N CYS A 274 -10.89 7.77 6.01
CA CYS A 274 -10.42 8.76 5.03
C CYS A 274 -10.12 10.09 5.72
N ASN A 275 -9.26 10.91 5.11
CA ASN A 275 -9.10 12.32 5.46
C ASN A 275 -10.17 13.17 4.76
N ALA A 276 -9.92 14.45 4.55
CA ALA A 276 -10.84 15.35 3.84
C ALA A 276 -11.09 14.95 2.37
N ASN A 277 -10.35 13.98 1.84
CA ASN A 277 -10.57 13.40 0.51
C ASN A 277 -11.64 12.30 0.62
N ASP A 278 -12.89 12.67 0.64
CA ASP A 278 -14.05 11.94 1.12
C ASP A 278 -14.90 11.27 0.01
N VAL A 279 -14.32 11.00 -1.16
CA VAL A 279 -15.06 10.41 -2.30
C VAL A 279 -15.79 9.12 -1.92
N VAL A 280 -15.13 8.23 -1.18
CA VAL A 280 -15.74 6.96 -0.76
C VAL A 280 -16.70 7.14 0.42
N PRO A 281 -16.41 7.91 1.48
CA PRO A 281 -17.43 8.29 2.46
C PRO A 281 -18.72 8.81 1.83
N ASN A 282 -18.62 9.75 0.89
CA ASN A 282 -19.81 10.27 0.17
C ASN A 282 -20.53 9.19 -0.65
N PHE A 283 -19.79 8.27 -1.29
CA PHE A 283 -20.41 7.12 -1.96
C PHE A 283 -21.21 6.24 -0.98
N PHE A 284 -20.71 6.00 0.23
CA PHE A 284 -21.43 5.22 1.24
C PHE A 284 -22.74 5.89 1.69
N GLU A 285 -22.81 7.22 1.63
CA GLU A 285 -24.01 7.99 1.98
C GLU A 285 -25.00 8.11 0.81
N THR A 286 -24.51 8.30 -0.41
CA THR A 286 -25.32 8.71 -1.57
C THR A 286 -25.50 7.64 -2.66
N ASP A 287 -24.73 6.57 -2.62
CA ASP A 287 -24.55 5.58 -3.70
C ASP A 287 -24.02 6.16 -5.02
N ILE A 288 -23.52 7.41 -5.00
CA ILE A 288 -22.92 8.07 -6.17
C ILE A 288 -21.40 8.15 -6.00
N TYR A 289 -20.67 7.51 -6.90
CA TYR A 289 -19.19 7.59 -6.92
C TYR A 289 -18.76 8.75 -7.82
N GLU A 290 -18.30 9.83 -7.23
CA GLU A 290 -17.90 11.04 -7.94
C GLU A 290 -16.45 11.42 -7.58
N PRO A 291 -15.48 11.12 -8.47
CA PRO A 291 -14.10 11.55 -8.28
C PRO A 291 -13.97 13.07 -8.16
N LYS A 292 -13.10 13.51 -7.26
CA LYS A 292 -12.82 14.93 -7.00
C LYS A 292 -11.33 15.23 -7.16
N LYS A 293 -10.97 16.49 -7.32
CA LYS A 293 -9.57 16.91 -7.18
C LYS A 293 -9.15 16.69 -5.72
N ALA A 294 -7.99 16.09 -5.51
CA ALA A 294 -7.46 15.90 -4.17
C ALA A 294 -7.15 17.24 -3.48
N VAL A 295 -7.43 17.30 -2.19
CA VAL A 295 -7.05 18.43 -1.30
C VAL A 295 -5.90 17.99 -0.41
N ALA A 296 -4.95 18.91 -0.16
CA ALA A 296 -3.80 18.64 0.69
C ALA A 296 -4.20 18.59 2.17
N THR A 297 -3.72 17.58 2.89
CA THR A 297 -3.95 17.36 4.32
C THR A 297 -2.66 16.99 5.05
N ILE A 298 -2.70 16.95 6.39
CA ILE A 298 -1.56 16.48 7.20
C ILE A 298 -1.31 14.97 7.08
N SER A 299 -2.28 14.20 6.61
CA SER A 299 -2.16 12.75 6.29
C SER A 299 -2.00 12.53 4.78
N ASN A 300 -0.99 13.17 4.21
CA ASN A 300 -0.83 13.40 2.78
C ASN A 300 -0.77 12.16 1.89
N ALA A 301 -0.37 11.00 2.42
CA ALA A 301 -0.37 9.75 1.64
C ALA A 301 -1.79 9.22 1.33
N MET A 302 -2.82 9.83 1.94
CA MET A 302 -4.23 9.57 1.65
C MET A 302 -4.90 10.69 0.82
N ASP A 303 -4.16 11.69 0.33
CA ASP A 303 -4.69 12.76 -0.53
C ASP A 303 -4.97 12.22 -1.93
N VAL A 304 -6.07 11.51 -2.05
CA VAL A 304 -6.48 10.80 -3.27
C VAL A 304 -7.94 11.11 -3.59
N GLY A 305 -8.15 11.84 -4.68
CA GLY A 305 -9.49 12.23 -5.15
C GLY A 305 -10.15 11.20 -6.06
N ASN A 306 -9.46 10.12 -6.46
CA ASN A 306 -9.99 9.01 -7.28
C ASN A 306 -9.30 7.69 -6.90
N PRO A 307 -9.75 7.00 -5.85
CA PRO A 307 -9.16 5.77 -5.35
C PRO A 307 -9.13 4.63 -6.36
N SER A 308 -7.96 4.28 -6.89
CA SER A 308 -7.82 3.28 -7.97
C SER A 308 -8.29 1.88 -7.58
N ASN A 309 -8.17 1.48 -6.31
CA ASN A 309 -8.53 0.12 -5.88
C ASN A 309 -9.99 -0.02 -5.42
N PHE A 310 -10.77 1.05 -5.43
CA PHE A 310 -12.19 0.95 -5.03
C PHE A 310 -12.98 0.04 -5.99
N VAL A 311 -12.65 0.05 -7.28
CA VAL A 311 -13.23 -0.88 -8.25
C VAL A 311 -12.99 -2.35 -7.88
N ARG A 312 -11.82 -2.71 -7.30
CA ARG A 312 -11.55 -4.07 -6.82
C ARG A 312 -12.42 -4.45 -5.64
N ILE A 313 -12.73 -3.50 -4.75
CA ILE A 313 -13.68 -3.74 -3.65
C ILE A 313 -15.04 -4.06 -4.22
N LEU A 314 -15.53 -3.28 -5.19
CA LEU A 314 -16.81 -3.56 -5.85
C LEU A 314 -16.82 -4.94 -6.53
N GLU A 315 -15.71 -5.37 -7.15
CA GLU A 315 -15.59 -6.72 -7.72
C GLU A 315 -15.69 -7.84 -6.67
N ILE A 316 -15.11 -7.67 -5.46
CA ILE A 316 -15.24 -8.66 -4.38
C ILE A 316 -16.71 -8.91 -4.03
N PHE A 317 -17.53 -7.88 -4.09
CA PHE A 317 -18.98 -7.95 -3.79
C PHE A 317 -19.86 -8.13 -5.04
N ASN A 318 -19.28 -8.47 -6.20
CA ASN A 318 -20.02 -8.61 -7.45
C ASN A 318 -20.92 -7.38 -7.76
N GLN A 319 -20.40 -6.17 -7.49
CA GLN A 319 -21.10 -4.88 -7.63
C GLN A 319 -22.34 -4.72 -6.71
N GLN A 320 -22.49 -5.59 -5.69
CA GLN A 320 -23.62 -5.52 -4.73
C GLN A 320 -23.27 -4.56 -3.58
N THR A 321 -23.60 -3.28 -3.72
CA THR A 321 -23.28 -2.24 -2.72
C THR A 321 -23.95 -2.49 -1.37
N GLY A 322 -25.14 -3.11 -1.34
CA GLY A 322 -25.81 -3.50 -0.11
C GLY A 322 -25.01 -4.49 0.74
N ASP A 323 -24.33 -5.46 0.12
CA ASP A 323 -23.49 -6.42 0.85
C ASP A 323 -22.18 -5.78 1.28
N LEU A 324 -21.60 -4.90 0.47
CA LEU A 324 -20.45 -4.08 0.84
C LEU A 324 -20.74 -3.28 2.12
N LYS A 325 -21.87 -2.55 2.17
CA LYS A 325 -22.25 -1.70 3.30
C LYS A 325 -22.58 -2.47 4.59
N LYS A 326 -22.86 -3.77 4.53
CA LYS A 326 -23.00 -4.62 5.72
C LYS A 326 -21.66 -4.90 6.41
N LEU A 327 -20.57 -5.07 5.64
CA LEU A 327 -19.25 -5.41 6.13
C LEU A 327 -18.34 -4.19 6.30
N VAL A 328 -18.55 -3.14 5.54
CA VAL A 328 -17.68 -1.97 5.48
C VAL A 328 -18.49 -0.70 5.76
N SER A 329 -17.91 0.18 6.54
CA SER A 329 -18.31 1.59 6.65
C SER A 329 -17.17 2.50 6.22
N ALA A 330 -17.47 3.74 5.86
CA ALA A 330 -16.46 4.73 5.52
C ALA A 330 -16.67 6.00 6.35
N LYS A 331 -15.58 6.62 6.80
CA LYS A 331 -15.62 7.83 7.64
C LYS A 331 -14.55 8.82 7.18
N SER A 332 -14.94 10.09 7.04
CA SER A 332 -14.02 11.20 6.86
C SER A 332 -13.66 11.80 8.23
N VAL A 333 -12.38 12.15 8.39
CA VAL A 333 -11.79 12.77 9.58
C VAL A 333 -11.02 14.01 9.14
N SER A 334 -11.32 15.14 9.73
CA SER A 334 -10.66 16.42 9.42
C SER A 334 -9.23 16.50 10.00
N ASP A 335 -8.44 17.45 9.50
CA ASP A 335 -7.10 17.74 10.05
C ASP A 335 -7.14 18.14 11.52
N ASP A 336 -8.17 18.90 11.95
CA ASP A 336 -8.32 19.31 13.35
C ASP A 336 -8.61 18.09 14.26
N GLU A 337 -9.50 17.18 13.82
CA GLU A 337 -9.76 15.92 14.53
C GLU A 337 -8.52 15.04 14.56
N THR A 338 -7.74 15.01 13.47
CA THR A 338 -6.49 14.26 13.39
C THR A 338 -5.46 14.80 14.38
N ARG A 339 -5.26 16.14 14.46
CA ARG A 339 -4.38 16.78 15.44
C ARG A 339 -4.81 16.51 16.87
N ALA A 340 -6.11 16.65 17.16
CA ALA A 340 -6.65 16.35 18.48
C ALA A 340 -6.43 14.89 18.88
N THR A 341 -6.59 13.97 17.94
CA THR A 341 -6.39 12.52 18.16
C THR A 341 -4.92 12.19 18.43
N LEU A 342 -3.97 12.75 17.63
CA LEU A 342 -2.53 12.58 17.85
C LEU A 342 -2.14 12.99 19.28
N LYS A 343 -2.59 14.19 19.69
CA LYS A 343 -2.29 14.72 21.03
C LYS A 343 -2.93 13.85 22.11
N LYS A 344 -4.21 13.53 21.99
CA LYS A 344 -4.96 12.70 22.95
C LYS A 344 -4.28 11.36 23.19
N VAL A 345 -3.99 10.61 22.11
CA VAL A 345 -3.44 9.25 22.22
C VAL A 345 -2.04 9.29 22.83
N LYS A 346 -1.23 10.30 22.50
CA LYS A 346 0.07 10.50 23.15
C LYS A 346 -0.06 10.81 24.63
N ASP A 347 -0.95 11.72 25.01
CA ASP A 347 -1.08 12.18 26.41
C ASP A 347 -1.72 11.10 27.30
N GLU A 348 -2.76 10.41 26.82
CA GLU A 348 -3.53 9.45 27.64
C GLU A 348 -2.88 8.05 27.69
N TYR A 349 -2.30 7.59 26.58
CA TYR A 349 -1.81 6.20 26.45
C TYR A 349 -0.30 6.12 26.22
N ASN A 350 0.39 7.25 26.11
CA ASN A 350 1.82 7.32 25.75
C ASN A 350 2.16 6.56 24.45
N TYR A 351 1.16 6.40 23.56
CA TYR A 351 1.34 5.79 22.26
C TYR A 351 1.44 6.87 21.17
N LEU A 352 2.39 6.73 20.24
CA LEU A 352 2.64 7.72 19.20
C LEU A 352 2.11 7.21 17.86
N LEU A 353 1.06 7.86 17.37
CA LEU A 353 0.50 7.63 16.04
C LEU A 353 1.21 8.48 14.99
N ASP A 354 1.21 8.02 13.73
CA ASP A 354 1.39 8.92 12.58
C ASP A 354 0.06 9.61 12.20
N PRO A 355 0.06 10.65 11.36
CA PRO A 355 -1.19 11.33 11.00
C PRO A 355 -2.23 10.42 10.34
N HIS A 356 -1.81 9.38 9.60
CA HIS A 356 -2.72 8.44 8.95
C HIS A 356 -3.33 7.48 9.97
N GLY A 357 -2.51 6.95 10.89
CA GLY A 357 -2.96 6.15 12.01
C GLY A 357 -3.93 6.91 12.92
N ALA A 358 -3.72 8.23 13.11
CA ALA A 358 -4.63 9.07 13.87
C ALA A 358 -6.01 9.19 13.21
N VAL A 359 -6.08 9.28 11.87
CA VAL A 359 -7.36 9.20 11.13
C VAL A 359 -8.03 7.85 11.37
N GLY A 360 -7.27 6.75 11.30
CA GLY A 360 -7.77 5.39 11.57
C GLY A 360 -8.27 5.23 13.00
N TYR A 361 -7.50 5.72 13.99
CA TYR A 361 -7.86 5.65 15.41
C TYR A 361 -9.14 6.43 15.71
N ASN A 362 -9.26 7.67 15.22
CA ASN A 362 -10.45 8.50 15.41
C ASN A 362 -11.71 7.82 14.88
N ALA A 363 -11.64 7.29 13.65
CA ALA A 363 -12.77 6.59 13.04
C ALA A 363 -13.15 5.34 13.84
N LEU A 364 -12.17 4.56 14.32
CA LEU A 364 -12.41 3.37 15.13
C LEU A 364 -13.00 3.72 16.50
N GLU A 365 -12.43 4.70 17.19
CA GLU A 365 -12.91 5.12 18.50
C GLU A 365 -14.38 5.55 18.45
N LYS A 366 -14.75 6.38 17.46
CA LYS A 366 -16.15 6.79 17.26
C LYS A 366 -17.09 5.62 16.96
N TYR A 367 -16.62 4.65 16.21
CA TYR A 367 -17.39 3.44 15.93
C TYR A 367 -17.60 2.62 17.21
N LEU A 368 -16.56 2.40 18.01
CA LEU A 368 -16.63 1.61 19.26
C LEU A 368 -17.48 2.28 20.33
N GLN A 369 -17.55 3.61 20.38
CA GLN A 369 -18.49 4.34 21.25
C GLN A 369 -19.96 3.98 20.98
N GLN A 370 -20.28 3.69 19.71
CA GLN A 370 -21.61 3.24 19.31
C GLN A 370 -21.80 1.71 19.45
N HIS A 371 -20.71 0.97 19.62
CA HIS A 371 -20.67 -0.49 19.71
C HIS A 371 -19.81 -0.96 20.90
N PRO A 372 -20.20 -0.66 22.17
CA PRO A 372 -19.34 -0.81 23.33
C PRO A 372 -18.93 -2.26 23.66
N ALA A 373 -19.62 -3.26 23.11
CA ALA A 373 -19.26 -4.68 23.26
C ALA A 373 -18.15 -5.13 22.28
N GLN A 374 -17.73 -4.28 21.36
CA GLN A 374 -16.73 -4.61 20.34
C GLN A 374 -15.37 -4.04 20.69
N LYS A 375 -14.34 -4.71 20.16
CA LYS A 375 -12.96 -4.25 20.21
C LYS A 375 -12.40 -4.17 18.81
N GLY A 376 -11.36 -3.36 18.62
CA GLY A 376 -10.88 -3.14 17.28
C GLY A 376 -9.37 -2.98 17.15
N ILE A 377 -8.96 -2.98 15.89
CA ILE A 377 -7.58 -2.80 15.45
C ILE A 377 -7.53 -1.56 14.57
N VAL A 378 -6.65 -0.62 14.88
CA VAL A 378 -6.23 0.40 13.93
C VAL A 378 -4.99 -0.07 13.20
N VAL A 379 -4.94 0.14 11.90
CA VAL A 379 -3.76 -0.19 11.08
C VAL A 379 -2.83 1.02 11.05
N GLU A 380 -1.65 0.88 11.66
CA GLU A 380 -0.62 1.93 11.66
C GLU A 380 0.31 1.73 10.45
N THR A 381 0.23 2.65 9.49
CA THR A 381 0.75 2.42 8.13
C THR A 381 2.16 2.95 7.90
N ALA A 382 2.64 3.85 8.76
CA ALA A 382 3.98 4.41 8.67
C ALA A 382 4.50 4.79 10.07
N HIS A 383 5.83 4.77 10.25
CA HIS A 383 6.43 5.23 11.49
C HIS A 383 6.31 6.76 11.61
N PRO A 384 5.92 7.30 12.78
CA PRO A 384 5.75 8.74 13.00
C PRO A 384 6.94 9.62 12.60
N VAL A 385 8.17 9.08 12.67
CA VAL A 385 9.38 9.81 12.26
C VAL A 385 9.35 10.29 10.81
N LYS A 386 8.54 9.69 9.95
CA LYS A 386 8.41 10.11 8.55
C LYS A 386 7.63 11.42 8.40
N PHE A 387 6.94 11.83 9.45
CA PHE A 387 6.08 13.02 9.52
C PHE A 387 6.39 13.85 10.77
N PHE A 388 7.66 13.83 11.22
CA PHE A 388 8.08 14.51 12.45
C PHE A 388 7.76 16.01 12.40
N ASP A 389 7.85 16.65 11.25
CA ASP A 389 7.49 18.03 10.99
C ASP A 389 6.02 18.37 11.27
N VAL A 390 5.13 17.39 11.15
CA VAL A 390 3.71 17.49 11.52
C VAL A 390 3.49 17.04 12.97
N VAL A 391 4.12 15.93 13.38
CA VAL A 391 3.83 15.28 14.68
C VAL A 391 4.43 16.06 15.86
N GLU A 392 5.71 16.47 15.80
CA GLU A 392 6.41 17.14 16.90
C GLU A 392 5.72 18.42 17.40
N PRO A 393 5.25 19.33 16.51
CA PRO A 393 4.53 20.52 16.96
C PRO A 393 3.21 20.20 17.69
N ILE A 394 2.57 19.08 17.38
CA ILE A 394 1.30 18.67 17.97
C ILE A 394 1.51 18.07 19.35
N ILE A 395 2.52 17.18 19.50
CA ILE A 395 2.80 16.46 20.75
C ILE A 395 3.71 17.26 21.70
N GLY A 396 4.35 18.33 21.23
CA GLY A 396 5.23 19.18 22.01
C GLY A 396 6.56 18.54 22.41
N SER A 397 6.97 17.46 21.74
CA SER A 397 8.23 16.77 22.04
C SER A 397 8.83 16.14 20.78
N PRO A 398 10.18 15.95 20.73
CA PRO A 398 10.83 15.32 19.60
C PRO A 398 10.39 13.85 19.39
N VAL A 399 10.26 13.44 18.14
CA VAL A 399 10.06 12.04 17.74
C VAL A 399 11.43 11.34 17.70
N ALA A 400 11.53 10.19 18.39
CA ALA A 400 12.76 9.40 18.36
C ALA A 400 13.10 8.95 16.93
N ILE A 401 14.31 9.25 16.46
CA ILE A 401 14.77 8.89 15.12
C ILE A 401 15.44 7.53 15.19
N PRO A 402 14.88 6.47 14.55
CA PRO A 402 15.51 5.16 14.48
C PRO A 402 16.89 5.21 13.83
N GLN A 403 17.82 4.34 14.26
CA GLN A 403 19.20 4.32 13.76
C GLN A 403 19.29 4.22 12.24
N ILE A 404 18.44 3.40 11.63
CA ILE A 404 18.37 3.25 10.17
C ILE A 404 18.09 4.59 9.45
N ILE A 405 17.27 5.45 10.03
CA ILE A 405 16.96 6.78 9.47
C ILE A 405 18.10 7.75 9.75
N GLN A 406 18.71 7.70 10.94
CA GLN A 406 19.90 8.54 11.23
C GLN A 406 21.01 8.29 10.21
N ASP A 407 21.24 7.04 9.84
CA ASP A 407 22.26 6.68 8.86
C ASP A 407 21.88 7.11 7.44
N GLN A 408 20.62 6.96 7.05
CA GLN A 408 20.10 7.45 5.75
C GLN A 408 20.20 8.97 5.61
N LEU A 409 19.92 9.72 6.67
CA LEU A 409 20.00 11.19 6.65
C LEU A 409 21.40 11.72 6.35
N LYS A 410 22.48 10.95 6.71
CA LYS A 410 23.89 11.30 6.44
C LYS A 410 24.28 11.09 4.97
N LEU A 411 23.52 10.26 4.21
CA LEU A 411 23.86 9.92 2.84
C LEU A 411 23.62 11.11 1.90
N LYS A 412 24.42 11.17 0.83
CA LYS A 412 24.28 12.22 -0.19
C LYS A 412 23.05 11.94 -1.08
N LYS A 413 22.24 12.96 -1.28
CA LYS A 413 21.14 12.94 -2.26
C LYS A 413 21.69 12.72 -3.68
N GLN A 414 21.07 11.80 -4.40
CA GLN A 414 21.35 11.45 -5.79
C GLN A 414 20.02 11.54 -6.55
N SER A 415 19.67 12.74 -7.00
CA SER A 415 18.47 12.99 -7.82
C SER A 415 18.83 13.89 -8.99
N GLU A 416 18.11 13.75 -10.08
CA GLU A 416 18.19 14.62 -11.24
C GLU A 416 16.95 15.53 -11.26
N LEU A 417 17.19 16.86 -11.35
CA LEU A 417 16.09 17.83 -11.45
C LEU A 417 15.51 17.76 -12.86
N MET A 418 14.20 17.71 -12.96
CA MET A 418 13.47 17.61 -14.21
C MET A 418 12.31 18.59 -14.25
N GLU A 419 12.16 19.28 -15.38
CA GLU A 419 10.98 20.11 -15.60
C GLU A 419 9.73 19.25 -15.77
N ASN A 420 8.56 19.80 -15.46
CA ASN A 420 7.27 19.16 -15.69
C ASN A 420 6.98 19.06 -17.21
N ASN A 421 7.69 18.18 -17.87
CA ASN A 421 7.63 17.97 -19.32
C ASN A 421 7.75 16.49 -19.67
N PRO A 422 6.70 15.84 -20.24
CA PRO A 422 6.75 14.44 -20.66
C PRO A 422 7.86 14.13 -21.68
N GLU A 423 8.25 15.08 -22.55
CA GLU A 423 9.34 14.87 -23.50
C GLU A 423 10.71 14.76 -22.79
N ALA A 424 10.94 15.54 -21.73
CA ALA A 424 12.15 15.40 -20.92
C ALA A 424 12.26 14.00 -20.30
N LEU A 425 11.15 13.46 -19.78
CA LEU A 425 11.11 12.07 -19.27
C LEU A 425 11.32 11.05 -20.38
N ARG A 426 10.73 11.24 -21.56
CA ARG A 426 10.95 10.39 -22.73
C ARG A 426 12.43 10.37 -23.13
N ASP A 427 13.05 11.54 -23.25
CA ASP A 427 14.45 11.66 -23.63
C ASP A 427 15.39 11.02 -22.59
N PHE A 428 15.05 11.09 -21.32
CA PHE A 428 15.75 10.37 -20.25
C PHE A 428 15.64 8.85 -20.47
N LEU A 429 14.44 8.34 -20.69
CA LEU A 429 14.20 6.90 -20.89
C LEU A 429 14.89 6.34 -22.15
N MET A 430 15.02 7.15 -23.21
CA MET A 430 15.70 6.74 -24.45
C MET A 430 17.22 6.61 -24.30
N LYS A 431 17.82 7.15 -23.22
CA LYS A 431 19.26 7.06 -22.91
C LYS A 431 19.60 5.84 -22.02
N LEU A 432 18.60 5.17 -21.45
CA LEU A 432 18.77 3.97 -20.63
C LEU A 432 19.00 2.72 -21.49
#